data_ae6b8ae59b6a924a68755325526ad379
#
_entry.id   ae6b8ae59b6a924a68755325526ad379
#
_cell.length_a   1.000
_cell.length_b   1.000
_cell.length_c   1.000
_cell.angle_alpha   90.00
_cell.angle_beta   90.00
_cell.angle_gamma   90.00
#
_symmetry.space_group_name_H-M   'P 1'
#
loop_
_entity.id
_entity.type
_entity.pdbx_description
1 polymer ?
#
loop_
_entity_poly.entity_id
_entity_poly.type
_entity_poly.pdbx_seq_one_letter_code
_entity_poly.pdbx_strand_id
1 'polypeptide(L)'
;MAPTFAYSDQKVFILGDSLTHGFGLPEEEGLVNQLTNWFFGAGLEVTFINGGVSGDTTAGGLARLSWSLTNDVSALVVALGSNDVLRGFSPEVTKENLSAIIEIAESNKIPVLLIGTYAPGNYGEQYKLDFDAIFTDLVEEKNVAYIDSYLTPMLDHVKNGKDVSYLFQADGLHPNPAGVEVIVEYVSPQILRFLKKEKIIQ
;
A
#
# COMPACT_ATOMS: atom_id res chain seq x y z
N MET A 1 -4.66 -10.27 33.23
CA MET A 1 -5.50 -9.16 32.74
C MET A 1 -5.22 -9.05 31.26
N ALA A 2 -6.20 -9.24 30.40
CA ALA A 2 -6.04 -8.96 28.97
C ALA A 2 -5.82 -7.44 28.80
N PRO A 3 -4.90 -7.00 27.93
CA PRO A 3 -4.74 -5.59 27.66
C PRO A 3 -6.04 -5.07 27.06
N THR A 4 -6.66 -4.11 27.71
CA THR A 4 -7.72 -3.29 27.12
C THR A 4 -7.04 -2.42 26.08
N PHE A 5 -7.20 -2.72 24.81
CA PHE A 5 -6.81 -1.85 23.71
C PHE A 5 -7.63 -0.57 23.84
N ALA A 6 -7.02 0.52 24.29
CA ALA A 6 -7.56 1.83 24.04
C ALA A 6 -7.51 2.03 22.52
N TYR A 7 -8.66 2.27 21.89
CA TYR A 7 -8.69 2.67 20.49
C TYR A 7 -7.88 3.96 20.37
N SER A 8 -6.79 3.91 19.62
CA SER A 8 -6.05 5.12 19.27
C SER A 8 -6.95 6.03 18.43
N ASP A 9 -6.93 7.33 18.74
CA ASP A 9 -7.60 8.34 17.91
C ASP A 9 -6.96 8.47 16.52
N GLN A 10 -5.78 7.85 16.30
CA GLN A 10 -5.02 7.92 15.05
C GLN A 10 -5.39 6.75 14.13
N LYS A 11 -6.21 7.04 13.12
CA LYS A 11 -6.68 6.06 12.14
C LYS A 11 -5.97 6.24 10.80
N VAL A 12 -5.31 5.19 10.33
CA VAL A 12 -4.66 5.14 9.03
C VAL A 12 -5.47 4.22 8.12
N PHE A 13 -6.08 4.78 7.08
CA PHE A 13 -6.83 4.00 6.10
C PHE A 13 -5.89 3.55 4.99
N ILE A 14 -5.87 2.24 4.70
CA ILE A 14 -5.05 1.66 3.62
C ILE A 14 -5.97 1.30 2.46
N LEU A 15 -6.01 2.15 1.44
CA LEU A 15 -6.71 1.90 0.19
C LEU A 15 -5.83 1.02 -0.70
N GLY A 16 -6.27 -0.20 -0.98
CA GLY A 16 -5.44 -1.15 -1.74
C GLY A 16 -6.23 -2.27 -2.41
N ASP A 17 -5.49 -3.21 -2.94
CA ASP A 17 -6.00 -4.38 -3.65
C ASP A 17 -5.89 -5.68 -2.82
N SER A 18 -5.61 -6.82 -3.45
CA SER A 18 -5.51 -8.13 -2.81
C SER A 18 -4.36 -8.23 -1.80
N LEU A 19 -3.26 -7.50 -1.99
CA LEU A 19 -2.15 -7.50 -1.03
C LEU A 19 -2.58 -6.85 0.30
N THR A 20 -3.26 -5.73 0.20
CA THR A 20 -3.83 -5.04 1.38
C THR A 20 -4.94 -5.84 2.01
N HIS A 21 -5.84 -6.44 1.19
CA HIS A 21 -6.93 -7.29 1.67
C HIS A 21 -6.44 -8.50 2.46
N GLY A 22 -5.26 -9.04 2.12
CA GLY A 22 -4.73 -10.30 2.69
C GLY A 22 -5.30 -11.52 1.98
N PHE A 23 -5.40 -11.47 0.63
CA PHE A 23 -5.97 -12.54 -0.18
C PHE A 23 -5.33 -13.90 0.13
N GLY A 24 -6.17 -14.91 0.37
CA GLY A 24 -5.75 -16.29 0.63
C GLY A 24 -5.17 -16.56 2.02
N LEU A 25 -5.13 -15.55 2.90
CA LEU A 25 -4.61 -15.66 4.26
C LEU A 25 -5.72 -15.55 5.30
N PRO A 26 -5.55 -16.19 6.48
CA PRO A 26 -6.31 -15.82 7.67
C PRO A 26 -6.10 -14.33 8.00
N GLU A 27 -7.09 -13.70 8.59
CA GLU A 27 -7.08 -12.26 8.86
C GLU A 27 -5.86 -11.83 9.70
N GLU A 28 -5.50 -12.63 10.70
CA GLU A 28 -4.36 -12.41 11.58
C GLU A 28 -3.00 -12.47 10.89
N GLU A 29 -2.90 -13.15 9.75
CA GLU A 29 -1.69 -13.26 8.92
C GLU A 29 -1.64 -12.22 7.79
N GLY A 30 -2.74 -11.47 7.60
CA GLY A 30 -2.85 -10.44 6.60
C GLY A 30 -2.01 -9.19 6.90
N LEU A 31 -1.64 -8.46 5.84
CA LEU A 31 -0.74 -7.31 5.90
C LEU A 31 -1.16 -6.28 6.96
N VAL A 32 -2.43 -5.90 7.00
CA VAL A 32 -2.91 -4.81 7.87
C VAL A 32 -2.85 -5.21 9.34
N ASN A 33 -3.18 -6.45 9.67
CA ASN A 33 -3.07 -6.96 11.04
C ASN A 33 -1.60 -7.08 11.47
N GLN A 34 -0.72 -7.54 10.58
CA GLN A 34 0.71 -7.62 10.86
C GLN A 34 1.36 -6.23 11.01
N LEU A 35 0.93 -5.22 10.24
CA LEU A 35 1.31 -3.81 10.47
C LEU A 35 0.87 -3.34 11.86
N THR A 36 -0.37 -3.61 12.24
CA THR A 36 -0.89 -3.25 13.57
C THR A 36 -0.05 -3.88 14.68
N ASN A 37 0.28 -5.16 14.54
CA ASN A 37 1.13 -5.89 15.50
C ASN A 37 2.54 -5.30 15.59
N TRP A 38 3.13 -4.92 14.47
CA TRP A 38 4.45 -4.30 14.42
C TRP A 38 4.46 -2.95 15.18
N PHE A 39 3.48 -2.08 14.92
CA PHE A 39 3.36 -0.79 15.61
C PHE A 39 3.10 -0.97 17.09
N PHE A 40 2.23 -1.89 17.46
CA PHE A 40 1.97 -2.23 18.86
C PHE A 40 3.24 -2.75 19.58
N GLY A 41 4.00 -3.61 18.93
CA GLY A 41 5.29 -4.10 19.43
C GLY A 41 6.33 -2.99 19.63
N ALA A 42 6.24 -1.92 18.83
CA ALA A 42 7.07 -0.72 18.98
C ALA A 42 6.54 0.28 20.04
N GLY A 43 5.46 -0.06 20.77
CA GLY A 43 4.83 0.80 21.77
C GLY A 43 4.02 1.96 21.18
N LEU A 44 3.59 1.84 19.94
CA LEU A 44 2.82 2.86 19.21
C LEU A 44 1.39 2.39 19.00
N GLU A 45 0.43 3.20 19.43
CA GLU A 45 -0.99 2.94 19.22
C GLU A 45 -1.45 3.64 17.93
N VAL A 46 -1.65 2.86 16.87
CA VAL A 46 -2.20 3.31 15.58
C VAL A 46 -3.23 2.28 15.13
N THR A 47 -4.41 2.75 14.74
CA THR A 47 -5.44 1.90 14.17
C THR A 47 -5.31 1.89 12.65
N PHE A 48 -4.86 0.77 12.07
CA PHE A 48 -4.87 0.58 10.63
C PHE A 48 -6.21 0.01 10.19
N ILE A 49 -6.84 0.66 9.21
CA ILE A 49 -8.13 0.25 8.64
C ILE A 49 -7.85 -0.42 7.29
N ASN A 50 -8.25 -1.69 7.17
CA ASN A 50 -8.09 -2.44 5.93
C ASN A 50 -9.13 -1.99 4.90
N GLY A 51 -8.69 -1.21 3.92
CA GLY A 51 -9.43 -0.78 2.75
C GLY A 51 -9.07 -1.57 1.48
N GLY A 52 -8.50 -2.78 1.62
CA GLY A 52 -8.16 -3.65 0.51
C GLY A 52 -9.37 -4.34 -0.11
N VAL A 53 -9.44 -4.38 -1.43
CA VAL A 53 -10.42 -5.14 -2.21
C VAL A 53 -9.70 -5.95 -3.28
N SER A 54 -9.77 -7.28 -3.19
CA SER A 54 -9.07 -8.16 -4.14
C SER A 54 -9.53 -7.90 -5.58
N GLY A 55 -8.55 -7.72 -6.48
CA GLY A 55 -8.80 -7.40 -7.87
C GLY A 55 -9.08 -5.92 -8.16
N ASP A 56 -9.03 -5.05 -7.15
CA ASP A 56 -9.34 -3.63 -7.33
C ASP A 56 -8.27 -2.93 -8.18
N THR A 57 -8.73 -2.01 -9.00
CA THR A 57 -7.91 -1.14 -9.85
C THR A 57 -7.88 0.27 -9.28
N THR A 58 -7.07 1.15 -9.85
CA THR A 58 -7.08 2.57 -9.48
C THR A 58 -8.47 3.20 -9.69
N ALA A 59 -9.17 2.83 -10.76
CA ALA A 59 -10.55 3.28 -11.00
C ALA A 59 -11.53 2.77 -9.95
N GLY A 60 -11.42 1.49 -9.52
CA GLY A 60 -12.26 0.91 -8.47
C GLY A 60 -12.00 1.58 -7.12
N GLY A 61 -10.73 1.77 -6.75
CA GLY A 61 -10.34 2.48 -5.54
C GLY A 61 -10.86 3.91 -5.51
N LEU A 62 -10.74 4.66 -6.63
CA LEU A 62 -11.27 6.01 -6.77
C LEU A 62 -12.79 6.05 -6.58
N ALA A 63 -13.51 5.12 -7.21
CA ALA A 63 -14.98 5.08 -7.14
C ALA A 63 -15.52 4.87 -5.72
N ARG A 64 -14.78 4.13 -4.87
CA ARG A 64 -15.21 3.85 -3.49
C ARG A 64 -14.58 4.76 -2.43
N LEU A 65 -13.59 5.59 -2.79
CA LEU A 65 -12.83 6.38 -1.83
C LEU A 65 -13.70 7.27 -0.96
N SER A 66 -14.62 8.02 -1.55
CA SER A 66 -15.50 8.96 -0.84
C SER A 66 -16.43 8.29 0.19
N TRP A 67 -16.69 7.00 0.03
CA TRP A 67 -17.50 6.21 0.96
C TRP A 67 -16.66 5.60 2.09
N SER A 68 -15.38 5.43 1.82
CA SER A 68 -14.44 4.76 2.73
C SER A 68 -13.71 5.75 3.64
N LEU A 69 -13.48 6.98 3.18
CA LEU A 69 -12.85 8.04 3.97
C LEU A 69 -13.87 8.67 4.92
N THR A 70 -13.82 8.24 6.18
CA THR A 70 -14.57 8.87 7.26
C THR A 70 -13.80 10.06 7.83
N ASN A 71 -14.52 11.00 8.49
CA ASN A 71 -13.94 12.25 9.01
C ASN A 71 -12.87 12.05 10.11
N ASP A 72 -12.72 10.83 10.62
CA ASP A 72 -11.79 10.45 11.67
C ASP A 72 -10.53 9.74 11.14
N VAL A 73 -10.36 9.67 9.81
CA VAL A 73 -9.13 9.19 9.18
C VAL A 73 -8.05 10.25 9.29
N SER A 74 -6.92 9.90 9.91
CA SER A 74 -5.77 10.78 10.14
C SER A 74 -4.76 10.76 8.99
N ALA A 75 -4.67 9.64 8.24
CA ALA A 75 -3.80 9.48 7.08
C ALA A 75 -4.35 8.44 6.10
N LEU A 76 -4.01 8.60 4.84
CA LEU A 76 -4.31 7.67 3.75
C LEU A 76 -3.03 7.04 3.21
N VAL A 77 -2.99 5.72 3.17
CA VAL A 77 -1.99 4.96 2.40
C VAL A 77 -2.67 4.45 1.14
N VAL A 78 -2.10 4.73 -0.03
CA VAL A 78 -2.62 4.29 -1.33
C VAL A 78 -1.69 3.24 -1.92
N ALA A 79 -2.17 2.02 -2.10
CA ALA A 79 -1.43 0.89 -2.65
C ALA A 79 -2.26 0.22 -3.76
N LEU A 80 -2.37 0.91 -4.89
CA LEU A 80 -3.13 0.50 -6.07
C LEU A 80 -2.29 0.64 -7.34
N GLY A 81 -2.73 -0.01 -8.42
CA GLY A 81 -2.08 -0.01 -9.72
C GLY A 81 -1.64 -1.40 -10.18
N SER A 82 -1.48 -2.36 -9.25
CA SER A 82 -1.08 -3.73 -9.61
C SER A 82 -2.09 -4.39 -10.55
N ASN A 83 -3.38 -4.22 -10.32
CA ASN A 83 -4.42 -4.76 -11.19
C ASN A 83 -4.57 -3.99 -12.51
N ASP A 84 -4.21 -2.70 -12.53
CA ASP A 84 -4.19 -1.91 -13.77
C ASP A 84 -3.10 -2.46 -14.69
N VAL A 85 -1.89 -2.63 -14.17
CA VAL A 85 -0.76 -3.17 -14.96
C VAL A 85 -0.99 -4.63 -15.37
N LEU A 86 -1.53 -5.48 -14.50
CA LEU A 86 -1.83 -6.88 -14.84
C LEU A 86 -2.86 -7.02 -15.96
N ARG A 87 -3.75 -6.04 -16.11
CA ARG A 87 -4.77 -5.98 -17.17
C ARG A 87 -4.35 -5.15 -18.38
N GLY A 88 -3.14 -4.59 -18.37
CA GLY A 88 -2.62 -3.76 -19.45
C GLY A 88 -3.38 -2.46 -19.65
N PHE A 89 -3.91 -1.86 -18.57
CA PHE A 89 -4.57 -0.55 -18.64
C PHE A 89 -3.56 0.54 -18.97
N SER A 90 -4.05 1.62 -19.61
CA SER A 90 -3.21 2.74 -19.97
C SER A 90 -2.52 3.38 -18.75
N PRO A 91 -1.19 3.60 -18.80
CA PRO A 91 -0.48 4.34 -17.75
C PRO A 91 -1.09 5.71 -17.47
N GLU A 92 -1.55 6.42 -18.48
CA GLU A 92 -2.18 7.74 -18.34
C GLU A 92 -3.45 7.66 -17.47
N VAL A 93 -4.34 6.70 -17.76
CA VAL A 93 -5.58 6.51 -16.99
C VAL A 93 -5.27 6.10 -15.55
N THR A 94 -4.26 5.25 -15.35
CA THR A 94 -3.81 4.86 -14.01
C THR A 94 -3.30 6.08 -13.24
N LYS A 95 -2.48 6.93 -13.86
CA LYS A 95 -1.97 8.19 -13.27
C LYS A 95 -3.10 9.15 -12.93
N GLU A 96 -4.06 9.35 -13.84
CA GLU A 96 -5.23 10.22 -13.62
C GLU A 96 -6.06 9.78 -12.41
N ASN A 97 -6.33 8.48 -12.29
CA ASN A 97 -7.06 7.93 -11.15
C ASN A 97 -6.32 8.12 -9.82
N LEU A 98 -5.01 7.84 -9.79
CA LEU A 98 -4.19 8.05 -8.59
C LEU A 98 -4.11 9.54 -8.22
N SER A 99 -3.95 10.43 -9.20
CA SER A 99 -3.99 11.88 -8.99
C SER A 99 -5.30 12.31 -8.35
N ALA A 100 -6.44 11.84 -8.88
CA ALA A 100 -7.76 12.15 -8.33
C ALA A 100 -7.94 11.62 -6.89
N ILE A 101 -7.42 10.43 -6.58
CA ILE A 101 -7.42 9.89 -5.21
C ILE A 101 -6.65 10.83 -4.26
N ILE A 102 -5.45 11.27 -4.68
CA ILE A 102 -4.63 12.19 -3.89
C ILE A 102 -5.36 13.53 -3.69
N GLU A 103 -5.94 14.10 -4.73
CA GLU A 103 -6.69 15.36 -4.68
C GLU A 103 -7.91 15.30 -3.74
N ILE A 104 -8.62 14.18 -3.71
CA ILE A 104 -9.71 13.96 -2.75
C ILE A 104 -9.17 13.96 -1.31
N ALA A 105 -8.07 13.28 -1.04
CA ALA A 105 -7.46 13.27 0.29
C ALA A 105 -6.97 14.65 0.70
N GLU A 106 -6.26 15.37 -0.19
CA GLU A 106 -5.80 16.74 0.04
C GLU A 106 -6.94 17.71 0.35
N SER A 107 -8.06 17.62 -0.39
CA SER A 107 -9.25 18.43 -0.16
C SER A 107 -9.85 18.20 1.23
N ASN A 108 -9.66 17.02 1.79
CA ASN A 108 -10.05 16.65 3.16
C ASN A 108 -8.93 16.87 4.19
N LYS A 109 -7.78 17.43 3.77
CA LYS A 109 -6.58 17.65 4.61
C LYS A 109 -6.02 16.35 5.20
N ILE A 110 -6.17 15.25 4.50
CA ILE A 110 -5.65 13.94 4.88
C ILE A 110 -4.31 13.75 4.15
N PRO A 111 -3.18 13.65 4.87
CA PRO A 111 -1.89 13.38 4.26
C PRO A 111 -1.84 12.00 3.62
N VAL A 112 -1.15 11.89 2.48
CA VAL A 112 -1.08 10.69 1.66
C VAL A 112 0.32 10.11 1.64
N LEU A 113 0.39 8.78 1.81
CA LEU A 113 1.56 7.97 1.49
C LEU A 113 1.21 7.09 0.28
N LEU A 114 1.91 7.29 -0.83
CA LEU A 114 1.74 6.48 -2.04
C LEU A 114 2.70 5.29 -2.00
N ILE A 115 2.20 4.08 -2.23
CA ILE A 115 3.01 2.88 -2.41
C ILE A 115 2.92 2.47 -3.87
N GLY A 116 4.06 2.43 -4.53
CA GLY A 116 4.15 2.12 -5.95
C GLY A 116 4.05 0.63 -6.26
N THR A 117 4.03 0.36 -7.54
CA THR A 117 4.18 -0.98 -8.12
C THR A 117 4.95 -0.88 -9.43
N TYR A 118 5.48 -2.00 -9.90
CA TYR A 118 6.27 -2.04 -11.13
C TYR A 118 5.57 -2.83 -12.22
N ALA A 119 5.69 -2.35 -13.45
CA ALA A 119 5.19 -3.09 -14.61
C ALA A 119 6.11 -4.27 -14.95
N PRO A 120 5.55 -5.46 -15.21
CA PRO A 120 6.28 -6.54 -15.86
C PRO A 120 6.60 -6.13 -17.31
N GLY A 121 7.68 -6.68 -17.87
CA GLY A 121 8.12 -6.31 -19.21
C GLY A 121 7.30 -6.88 -20.38
N ASN A 122 6.20 -7.57 -20.12
CA ASN A 122 5.41 -8.31 -21.13
C ASN A 122 4.56 -7.44 -22.07
N TYR A 123 4.32 -6.16 -21.70
CA TYR A 123 3.60 -5.18 -22.56
C TYR A 123 4.53 -4.29 -23.40
N GLY A 124 5.83 -4.58 -23.38
CA GLY A 124 6.85 -3.82 -24.11
C GLY A 124 7.54 -2.77 -23.23
N GLU A 125 8.73 -2.36 -23.70
CA GLU A 125 9.61 -1.47 -22.95
C GLU A 125 8.99 -0.09 -22.71
N GLN A 126 8.34 0.49 -23.70
CA GLN A 126 7.73 1.81 -23.57
C GLN A 126 6.62 1.80 -22.53
N TYR A 127 5.72 0.82 -22.58
CA TYR A 127 4.67 0.68 -21.56
C TYR A 127 5.26 0.57 -20.14
N LYS A 128 6.32 -0.22 -19.98
CA LYS A 128 6.99 -0.38 -18.70
C LYS A 128 7.57 0.95 -18.19
N LEU A 129 8.25 1.69 -19.05
CA LEU A 129 8.83 3.00 -18.68
C LEU A 129 7.73 3.98 -18.27
N ASP A 130 6.66 4.08 -19.07
CA ASP A 130 5.55 4.99 -18.82
C ASP A 130 4.81 4.63 -17.53
N PHE A 131 4.60 3.32 -17.28
CA PHE A 131 3.92 2.87 -16.07
C PHE A 131 4.77 3.06 -14.81
N ASP A 132 6.04 2.69 -14.86
CA ASP A 132 6.94 2.82 -13.70
C ASP A 132 7.16 4.30 -13.32
N ALA A 133 7.09 5.23 -14.29
CA ALA A 133 7.19 6.66 -14.05
C ALA A 133 5.99 7.28 -13.32
N ILE A 134 4.80 6.67 -13.38
CA ILE A 134 3.56 7.21 -12.79
C ILE A 134 3.78 7.66 -11.34
N PHE A 135 4.37 6.78 -10.55
CA PHE A 135 4.47 6.98 -9.10
C PHE A 135 5.47 8.08 -8.74
N THR A 136 6.64 8.10 -9.38
CA THR A 136 7.66 9.15 -9.17
C THR A 136 7.18 10.51 -9.65
N ASP A 137 6.49 10.57 -10.79
CA ASP A 137 5.89 11.79 -11.30
C ASP A 137 4.85 12.36 -10.32
N LEU A 138 3.93 11.50 -9.82
CA LEU A 138 2.93 11.92 -8.84
C LEU A 138 3.55 12.42 -7.53
N VAL A 139 4.65 11.79 -7.08
CA VAL A 139 5.40 12.25 -5.91
C VAL A 139 5.96 13.66 -6.12
N GLU A 140 6.54 13.93 -7.29
CA GLU A 140 7.07 15.24 -7.63
C GLU A 140 5.95 16.29 -7.81
N GLU A 141 4.89 15.94 -8.53
CA GLU A 141 3.76 16.84 -8.84
C GLU A 141 2.92 17.20 -7.60
N LYS A 142 2.70 16.24 -6.71
CA LYS A 142 1.79 16.37 -5.55
C LYS A 142 2.52 16.50 -4.21
N ASN A 143 3.85 16.34 -4.18
CA ASN A 143 4.66 16.38 -2.96
C ASN A 143 4.17 15.43 -1.86
N VAL A 144 3.74 14.22 -2.24
CA VAL A 144 3.30 13.19 -1.31
C VAL A 144 4.45 12.29 -0.86
N ALA A 145 4.29 11.62 0.28
CA ALA A 145 5.24 10.61 0.73
C ALA A 145 5.17 9.35 -0.16
N TYR A 146 6.29 8.61 -0.24
CA TYR A 146 6.42 7.51 -1.18
C TYR A 146 7.17 6.32 -0.61
N ILE A 147 6.73 5.12 -1.00
CA ILE A 147 7.43 3.84 -0.87
C ILE A 147 7.40 3.16 -2.23
N ASP A 148 8.55 2.65 -2.71
CA ASP A 148 8.68 2.10 -4.05
C ASP A 148 7.66 1.01 -4.38
N SER A 149 7.56 -0.02 -3.54
CA SER A 149 6.58 -1.11 -3.67
C SER A 149 6.57 -1.99 -2.43
N TYR A 150 5.46 -2.64 -2.14
CA TYR A 150 5.40 -3.74 -1.17
C TYR A 150 6.40 -4.86 -1.50
N LEU A 151 6.63 -5.12 -2.77
CA LEU A 151 7.47 -6.23 -3.25
C LEU A 151 8.95 -5.86 -3.40
N THR A 152 9.35 -4.63 -3.14
CA THR A 152 10.76 -4.18 -3.26
C THR A 152 11.75 -5.12 -2.56
N PRO A 153 11.56 -5.55 -1.31
CA PRO A 153 12.53 -6.43 -0.66
C PRO A 153 12.66 -7.80 -1.34
N MET A 154 11.58 -8.32 -1.93
CA MET A 154 11.61 -9.58 -2.67
C MET A 154 12.30 -9.41 -4.02
N LEU A 155 12.03 -8.31 -4.72
CA LEU A 155 12.69 -7.98 -5.99
C LEU A 155 14.19 -7.80 -5.82
N ASP A 156 14.63 -7.21 -4.73
CA ASP A 156 16.05 -7.06 -4.41
C ASP A 156 16.72 -8.41 -4.12
N HIS A 157 16.00 -9.34 -3.49
CA HIS A 157 16.49 -10.72 -3.34
C HIS A 157 16.67 -11.40 -4.72
N VAL A 158 15.69 -11.26 -5.62
CA VAL A 158 15.77 -11.83 -6.99
C VAL A 158 16.94 -11.22 -7.77
N LYS A 159 17.13 -9.89 -7.73
CA LYS A 159 18.28 -9.22 -8.37
C LYS A 159 19.62 -9.75 -7.88
N ASN A 160 19.68 -10.20 -6.61
CA ASN A 160 20.85 -10.80 -6.00
C ASN A 160 20.94 -12.34 -6.20
N GLY A 161 20.14 -12.91 -7.11
CA GLY A 161 20.16 -14.32 -7.47
C GLY A 161 19.58 -15.26 -6.40
N LYS A 162 18.79 -14.74 -5.46
CA LYS A 162 18.12 -15.55 -4.43
C LYS A 162 16.75 -16.02 -4.92
N ASP A 163 16.40 -17.25 -4.59
CA ASP A 163 15.03 -17.74 -4.74
C ASP A 163 14.14 -17.09 -3.70
N VAL A 164 12.98 -16.61 -4.13
CA VAL A 164 11.94 -16.01 -3.28
C VAL A 164 10.60 -16.75 -3.38
N SER A 165 10.54 -17.85 -4.11
CA SER A 165 9.31 -18.63 -4.31
C SER A 165 8.65 -19.06 -2.99
N TYR A 166 9.46 -19.30 -1.96
CA TYR A 166 9.01 -19.66 -0.61
C TYR A 166 8.26 -18.53 0.13
N LEU A 167 8.27 -17.30 -0.37
CA LEU A 167 7.58 -16.14 0.18
C LEU A 167 6.19 -15.94 -0.44
N PHE A 168 5.84 -16.73 -1.45
CA PHE A 168 4.59 -16.61 -2.17
C PHE A 168 3.67 -17.82 -1.94
N GLN A 169 2.39 -17.61 -2.12
CA GLN A 169 1.37 -18.66 -2.19
C GLN A 169 1.57 -19.50 -3.46
N ALA A 170 0.80 -20.58 -3.59
CA ALA A 170 0.92 -21.50 -4.73
C ALA A 170 0.64 -20.84 -6.10
N ASP A 171 -0.02 -19.68 -6.11
CA ASP A 171 -0.28 -18.89 -7.32
C ASP A 171 0.95 -18.10 -7.83
N GLY A 172 2.02 -18.03 -7.02
CA GLY A 172 3.24 -17.30 -7.34
C GLY A 172 3.07 -15.78 -7.44
N LEU A 173 1.93 -15.24 -7.02
CA LEU A 173 1.57 -13.82 -7.10
C LEU A 173 1.37 -13.19 -5.72
N HIS A 174 0.59 -13.83 -4.86
CA HIS A 174 0.26 -13.30 -3.55
C HIS A 174 1.27 -13.78 -2.50
N PRO A 175 1.75 -12.90 -1.61
CA PRO A 175 2.60 -13.30 -0.50
C PRO A 175 1.91 -14.32 0.41
N ASN A 176 2.68 -15.28 0.91
CA ASN A 176 2.27 -16.12 2.03
C ASN A 176 2.62 -15.42 3.37
N PRO A 177 2.36 -16.01 4.55
CA PRO A 177 2.65 -15.36 5.83
C PRO A 177 4.11 -14.90 5.96
N ALA A 178 5.08 -15.68 5.49
CA ALA A 178 6.49 -15.29 5.52
C ALA A 178 6.79 -14.11 4.57
N GLY A 179 6.10 -14.07 3.42
CA GLY A 179 6.18 -12.94 2.50
C GLY A 179 5.57 -11.67 3.09
N VAL A 180 4.45 -11.78 3.81
CA VAL A 180 3.83 -10.66 4.52
C VAL A 180 4.77 -10.12 5.60
N GLU A 181 5.43 -10.97 6.37
CA GLU A 181 6.43 -10.56 7.38
C GLU A 181 7.54 -9.72 6.75
N VAL A 182 8.11 -10.19 5.63
CA VAL A 182 9.16 -9.45 4.89
C VAL A 182 8.66 -8.08 4.42
N ILE A 183 7.42 -7.99 3.93
CA ILE A 183 6.80 -6.71 3.53
C ILE A 183 6.64 -5.79 4.73
N VAL A 184 6.08 -6.29 5.83
CA VAL A 184 5.84 -5.51 7.06
C VAL A 184 7.14 -4.93 7.61
N GLU A 185 8.20 -5.73 7.71
CA GLU A 185 9.52 -5.26 8.16
C GLU A 185 10.10 -4.16 7.26
N TYR A 186 9.80 -4.20 5.96
CA TYR A 186 10.26 -3.20 5.01
C TYR A 186 9.44 -1.90 5.07
N VAL A 187 8.10 -1.98 5.11
CA VAL A 187 7.25 -0.79 5.00
C VAL A 187 6.99 -0.10 6.33
N SER A 188 6.95 -0.82 7.46
CA SER A 188 6.58 -0.27 8.77
C SER A 188 7.49 0.89 9.22
N PRO A 189 8.83 0.80 9.12
CA PRO A 189 9.70 1.93 9.47
C PRO A 189 9.48 3.16 8.56
N GLN A 190 9.03 2.95 7.33
CA GLN A 190 8.77 4.01 6.37
C GLN A 190 7.43 4.68 6.65
N ILE A 191 6.39 3.89 6.94
CA ILE A 191 5.09 4.38 7.43
C ILE A 191 5.27 5.16 8.73
N LEU A 192 6.07 4.65 9.67
CA LEU A 192 6.38 5.34 10.92
C LEU A 192 7.01 6.72 10.68
N ARG A 193 7.99 6.81 9.79
CA ARG A 193 8.60 8.10 9.42
C ARG A 193 7.59 9.07 8.82
N PHE A 194 6.71 8.58 7.95
CA PHE A 194 5.62 9.36 7.37
C PHE A 194 4.69 9.90 8.46
N LEU A 195 4.18 9.05 9.34
CA LEU A 195 3.24 9.44 10.40
C LEU A 195 3.86 10.46 11.38
N LYS A 196 5.17 10.33 11.68
CA LYS A 196 5.90 11.32 12.50
C LYS A 196 6.10 12.64 11.76
N LYS A 197 6.48 12.62 10.47
CA LYS A 197 6.64 13.82 9.64
C LYS A 197 5.34 14.62 9.58
N GLU A 198 4.22 13.94 9.41
CA GLU A 198 2.88 14.54 9.33
C GLU A 198 2.27 14.85 10.75
N LYS A 199 3.03 14.60 11.83
CA LYS A 199 2.63 14.85 13.21
C LYS A 199 1.36 14.11 13.65
N ILE A 200 1.09 12.97 13.04
CA ILE A 200 -0.02 12.08 13.40
C ILE A 200 0.30 11.34 14.68
N ILE A 201 1.56 10.96 14.83
CA ILE A 201 2.10 10.38 16.08
C ILE A 201 3.35 11.14 16.53
N GLN A 202 3.72 10.95 17.82
CA GLN A 202 4.90 11.57 18.42
C GLN A 202 6.19 10.77 18.19
#